data_56a90dd0f434005d772ab744d760a726
#
_entry.id   56a90dd0f434005d772ab744d760a726
#
_cell.length_a   1.000
_cell.length_b   1.000
_cell.length_c   1.000
_cell.angle_alpha   90.00
_cell.angle_beta   90.00
_cell.angle_gamma   90.00
#
_symmetry.space_group_name_H-M   'P 1'
#
loop_
_entity.id
_entity.type
_entity.pdbx_description
1 polymer ?
#
loop_
_entity_poly.entity_id
_entity_poly.type
_entity_poly.pdbx_seq_one_letter_code
_entity_poly.pdbx_strand_id
1 'polypeptide(L)'
;MSGGKSPKQKGNRIERECVNLTKGYGIEAKRAWGSDGRSLGWSEEVDLEISLPDGSEIYSFDKNTLINKIHFQVKGRKKIADYLKPSEEIYGQILKEDRGDPLVTIRYHDFLSLLTRITG
;
A
#
# COMPACT_ATOMS: atom_id res chain seq x y z
N MET A 1 32.38 4.04 -6.57
CA MET A 1 31.81 2.88 -6.55
C MET A 1 30.40 2.98 -6.37
N SER A 2 29.80 2.30 -6.79
CA SER A 2 28.46 2.38 -6.66
C SER A 2 28.01 1.39 -5.73
N GLY A 3 28.35 1.24 -4.68
CA GLY A 3 27.84 0.29 -3.76
C GLY A 3 26.33 0.23 -3.63
N GLY A 4 25.62 1.13 -4.27
CA GLY A 4 24.18 1.14 -4.13
C GLY A 4 23.48 0.17 -5.05
N LYS A 5 22.30 -0.28 -4.67
CA LYS A 5 21.45 -1.08 -5.54
C LYS A 5 20.82 -0.19 -6.60
N SER A 6 20.50 -0.75 -7.75
CA SER A 6 19.80 0.00 -8.78
C SER A 6 18.41 0.38 -8.26
N PRO A 7 17.80 1.42 -8.82
CA PRO A 7 16.42 1.79 -8.42
C PRO A 7 15.43 0.63 -8.55
N LYS A 8 15.60 -0.21 -9.58
CA LYS A 8 14.73 -1.37 -9.77
C LYS A 8 14.91 -2.39 -8.65
N GLN A 9 16.15 -2.67 -8.26
CA GLN A 9 16.42 -3.61 -7.17
C GLN A 9 15.87 -3.09 -5.85
N LYS A 10 16.00 -1.80 -5.60
CA LYS A 10 15.45 -1.18 -4.39
C LYS A 10 13.94 -1.29 -4.37
N GLY A 11 13.27 -1.00 -5.49
CA GLY A 11 11.83 -1.10 -5.58
C GLY A 11 11.35 -2.51 -5.33
N ASN A 12 11.99 -3.51 -5.95
CA ASN A 12 11.62 -4.90 -5.76
C ASN A 12 11.77 -5.34 -4.31
N ARG A 13 12.83 -4.88 -3.64
CA ARG A 13 13.05 -5.20 -2.23
C ARG A 13 11.93 -4.64 -1.35
N ILE A 14 11.56 -3.38 -1.59
CA ILE A 14 10.53 -2.72 -0.80
C ILE A 14 9.17 -3.37 -1.02
N GLU A 15 8.86 -3.72 -2.27
CA GLU A 15 7.62 -4.42 -2.58
C GLU A 15 7.55 -5.76 -1.85
N ARG A 16 8.63 -6.53 -1.84
CA ARG A 16 8.67 -7.80 -1.12
C ARG A 16 8.52 -7.61 0.38
N GLU A 17 9.14 -6.57 0.93
CA GLU A 17 8.98 -6.26 2.35
C GLU A 17 7.51 -5.98 2.67
N CYS A 18 6.82 -5.23 1.81
CA CYS A 18 5.41 -4.93 2.00
C CYS A 18 4.56 -6.19 1.93
N VAL A 19 4.84 -7.08 0.97
CA VAL A 19 4.11 -8.35 0.86
C VAL A 19 4.32 -9.19 2.11
N ASN A 20 5.56 -9.32 2.56
CA ASN A 20 5.87 -10.14 3.75
C ASN A 20 5.23 -9.55 5.01
N LEU A 21 5.25 -8.24 5.14
CA LEU A 21 4.61 -7.58 6.27
C LEU A 21 3.11 -7.86 6.28
N THR A 22 2.48 -7.74 5.13
CA THR A 22 1.04 -7.99 4.99
C THR A 22 0.70 -9.43 5.35
N LYS A 23 1.48 -10.38 4.85
CA LYS A 23 1.26 -11.79 5.15
C LYS A 23 1.44 -12.09 6.64
N GLY A 24 2.31 -11.35 7.31
CA GLY A 24 2.51 -11.48 8.75
C GLY A 24 1.26 -11.18 9.55
N TYR A 25 0.32 -10.43 9.00
CA TYR A 25 -0.97 -10.17 9.65
C TYR A 25 -2.04 -11.19 9.24
N GLY A 26 -1.68 -12.21 8.49
CA GLY A 26 -2.65 -13.21 8.03
C GLY A 26 -3.45 -12.74 6.82
N ILE A 27 -2.96 -11.75 6.11
CA ILE A 27 -3.65 -11.18 4.95
C ILE A 27 -2.90 -11.59 3.68
N GLU A 28 -3.63 -12.05 2.67
CA GLU A 28 -3.01 -12.42 1.41
C GLU A 28 -2.54 -11.20 0.64
N ALA A 29 -1.36 -11.31 0.06
CA ALA A 29 -0.80 -10.23 -0.74
C ALA A 29 0.09 -10.80 -1.82
N LYS A 30 0.16 -10.12 -2.95
CA LYS A 30 1.10 -10.49 -4.00
C LYS A 30 1.53 -9.22 -4.75
N ARG A 31 2.71 -9.28 -5.35
CA ARG A 31 3.23 -8.16 -6.10
C ARG A 31 3.22 -8.44 -7.59
N ALA A 32 3.27 -7.38 -8.39
CA ALA A 32 3.36 -7.52 -9.83
C ALA A 32 4.75 -7.99 -10.25
N TRP A 33 4.80 -8.89 -11.23
CA TRP A 33 6.07 -9.34 -11.77
C TRP A 33 6.70 -8.24 -12.61
N GLY A 34 7.98 -8.01 -12.40
CA GLY A 34 8.70 -7.01 -13.18
C GLY A 34 8.21 -5.59 -12.95
N SER A 35 7.48 -5.35 -11.87
CA SER A 35 6.91 -4.04 -11.56
C SER A 35 5.90 -3.57 -12.61
N ASP A 36 5.24 -4.52 -13.28
CA ASP A 36 4.23 -4.18 -14.26
C ASP A 36 2.99 -5.02 -13.98
N GLY A 37 1.98 -4.37 -13.42
CA GLY A 37 0.71 -5.02 -13.06
C GLY A 37 -0.07 -5.54 -14.24
N ARG A 38 0.26 -5.13 -15.47
CA ARG A 38 -0.45 -5.59 -16.64
C ARG A 38 -0.33 -7.10 -16.83
N SER A 39 0.78 -7.69 -16.38
CA SER A 39 0.95 -9.14 -16.48
C SER A 39 -0.07 -9.91 -15.66
N LEU A 40 -0.70 -9.24 -14.68
CA LEU A 40 -1.73 -9.82 -13.82
C LEU A 40 -3.11 -9.25 -14.12
N GLY A 41 -3.25 -8.52 -15.22
CA GLY A 41 -4.51 -7.88 -15.56
C GLY A 41 -4.77 -6.59 -14.78
N TRP A 42 -3.76 -6.05 -14.12
CA TRP A 42 -3.88 -4.79 -13.38
C TRP A 42 -3.39 -3.63 -14.24
N SER A 43 -3.65 -2.39 -13.79
CA SER A 43 -3.04 -1.25 -14.44
C SER A 43 -1.53 -1.30 -14.19
N GLU A 44 -0.76 -0.63 -15.06
CA GLU A 44 0.71 -0.66 -14.95
C GLU A 44 1.24 0.01 -13.69
N GLU A 45 0.41 0.80 -13.00
CA GLU A 45 0.82 1.47 -11.78
C GLU A 45 0.72 0.59 -10.55
N VAL A 46 0.03 -0.53 -10.62
CA VAL A 46 -0.19 -1.38 -9.45
C VAL A 46 1.03 -2.25 -9.18
N ASP A 47 1.60 -2.09 -8.00
CA ASP A 47 2.74 -2.87 -7.56
C ASP A 47 2.36 -3.97 -6.59
N LEU A 48 1.23 -3.81 -5.90
CA LEU A 48 0.85 -4.70 -4.81
C LEU A 48 -0.66 -4.88 -4.78
N GLU A 49 -1.09 -6.14 -4.63
CA GLU A 49 -2.50 -6.46 -4.44
C GLU A 49 -2.67 -7.12 -3.07
N ILE A 50 -3.63 -6.63 -2.31
CA ILE A 50 -4.00 -7.20 -1.02
C ILE A 50 -5.41 -7.76 -1.15
N SER A 51 -5.61 -9.01 -0.73
CA SER A 51 -6.94 -9.63 -0.70
C SER A 51 -7.49 -9.51 0.72
N LEU A 52 -8.70 -8.97 0.84
CA LEU A 52 -9.31 -8.84 2.16
C LEU A 52 -9.63 -10.20 2.75
N PRO A 53 -9.48 -10.35 4.08
CA PRO A 53 -9.66 -11.65 4.73
C PRO A 53 -11.08 -12.21 4.58
N ASP A 54 -11.18 -13.53 4.46
CA ASP A 54 -12.44 -14.28 4.53
C ASP A 54 -13.51 -13.80 3.53
N GLY A 55 -13.10 -13.31 2.38
CA GLY A 55 -14.04 -12.86 1.37
C GLY A 55 -14.75 -11.57 1.73
N SER A 56 -14.27 -10.86 2.74
CA SER A 56 -14.84 -9.57 3.13
C SER A 56 -14.74 -8.56 2.00
N GLU A 57 -15.66 -7.62 1.99
CA GLU A 57 -15.70 -6.57 0.98
C GLU A 57 -15.79 -5.21 1.65
N ILE A 58 -15.20 -4.21 1.00
CA ILE A 58 -15.32 -2.82 1.44
C ILE A 58 -15.81 -2.00 0.26
N TYR A 59 -16.45 -0.87 0.55
CA TYR A 59 -16.92 0.01 -0.50
C TYR A 59 -15.78 0.89 -1.00
N SER A 60 -15.61 0.94 -2.32
CA SER A 60 -14.62 1.81 -2.94
C SER A 60 -15.33 3.07 -3.43
N PHE A 61 -14.97 4.20 -2.87
CA PHE A 61 -15.54 5.49 -3.26
C PHE A 61 -15.28 5.77 -4.74
N ASP A 62 -14.04 5.55 -5.16
CA ASP A 62 -13.64 5.83 -6.54
C ASP A 62 -14.38 4.96 -7.55
N LYS A 63 -14.49 3.66 -7.27
CA LYS A 63 -15.14 2.73 -8.19
C LYS A 63 -16.64 2.61 -7.97
N ASN A 64 -17.13 3.21 -6.92
CA ASN A 64 -18.54 3.19 -6.56
C ASN A 64 -19.10 1.76 -6.50
N THR A 65 -18.34 0.85 -5.90
CA THR A 65 -18.75 -0.54 -5.77
C THR A 65 -18.01 -1.20 -4.63
N LEU A 66 -18.48 -2.39 -4.25
CA LEU A 66 -17.78 -3.19 -3.24
C LEU A 66 -16.60 -3.88 -3.90
N ILE A 67 -15.48 -3.92 -3.19
CA ILE A 67 -14.28 -4.59 -3.65
C ILE A 67 -13.75 -5.48 -2.54
N ASN A 68 -13.10 -6.57 -2.93
CA ASN A 68 -12.47 -7.46 -1.97
C ASN A 68 -10.94 -7.49 -2.15
N LYS A 69 -10.43 -6.79 -3.14
CA LYS A 69 -9.00 -6.66 -3.39
C LYS A 69 -8.63 -5.20 -3.49
N ILE A 70 -7.51 -4.84 -2.86
CA ILE A 70 -7.02 -3.46 -2.82
C ILE A 70 -5.70 -3.40 -3.54
N HIS A 71 -5.54 -2.42 -4.41
CA HIS A 71 -4.32 -2.24 -5.19
C HIS A 71 -3.56 -1.03 -4.72
N PHE A 72 -2.25 -1.17 -4.58
CA PHE A 72 -1.37 -0.09 -4.17
C PHE A 72 -0.21 0.07 -5.13
N GLN A 73 0.23 1.30 -5.29
CA GLN A 73 1.51 1.60 -5.88
C GLN A 73 2.50 1.76 -4.74
N VAL A 74 3.68 1.20 -4.87
CA VAL A 74 4.70 1.26 -3.83
C VAL A 74 5.82 2.17 -4.28
N LYS A 75 6.13 3.17 -3.47
CA LYS A 75 7.17 4.15 -3.78
C LYS A 75 8.21 4.15 -2.67
N GLY A 76 9.43 3.69 -3.00
CA GLY A 76 10.53 3.76 -2.06
C GLY A 76 11.31 5.06 -2.24
N ARG A 77 11.68 5.67 -1.15
CA ARG A 77 12.45 6.91 -1.16
C ARG A 77 13.50 6.83 -0.07
N LYS A 78 14.62 7.48 -0.29
CA LYS A 78 15.65 7.56 0.75
C LYS A 78 15.09 8.23 1.99
N LYS A 79 14.25 9.22 1.80
CA LYS A 79 13.60 9.93 2.90
C LYS A 79 12.22 10.39 2.44
N ILE A 80 11.25 10.24 3.32
CA ILE A 80 9.89 10.73 3.09
C ILE A 80 9.77 12.07 3.79
N ALA A 81 9.09 13.02 3.16
CA ALA A 81 8.88 14.35 3.75
C ALA A 81 8.26 14.24 5.13
N ASP A 82 8.72 15.06 6.05
CA ASP A 82 8.28 14.98 7.43
C ASP A 82 6.76 15.12 7.58
N TYR A 83 6.14 15.98 6.80
CA TYR A 83 4.70 16.17 6.93
C TYR A 83 3.89 14.96 6.47
N LEU A 84 4.52 13.98 5.85
CA LEU A 84 3.86 12.74 5.47
C LEU A 84 4.02 11.65 6.54
N LYS A 85 4.86 11.89 7.54
CA LYS A 85 5.13 10.90 8.59
C LYS A 85 4.44 11.28 9.88
N PRO A 86 3.47 10.50 10.35
CA PRO A 86 2.85 10.79 11.64
C PRO A 86 3.87 10.71 12.76
N SER A 87 3.82 11.66 13.68
CA SER A 87 4.67 11.60 14.86
C SER A 87 4.12 10.56 15.84
N GLU A 88 4.87 10.29 16.89
CA GLU A 88 4.57 9.20 17.79
C GLU A 88 3.14 9.22 18.36
N GLU A 89 2.64 10.40 18.70
CA GLU A 89 1.32 10.53 19.29
C GLU A 89 0.20 10.70 18.27
N ILE A 90 0.56 10.79 17.01
CA ILE A 90 -0.40 11.06 15.94
C ILE A 90 -0.63 9.77 15.15
N TYR A 91 -1.88 9.33 15.06
CA TYR A 91 -2.22 8.10 14.34
C TYR A 91 -1.95 8.25 12.84
N GLY A 92 -2.32 9.36 12.28
CA GLY A 92 -2.10 9.61 10.86
C GLY A 92 -2.21 11.07 10.54
N GLN A 93 -1.96 11.42 9.30
CA GLN A 93 -2.07 12.79 8.84
C GLN A 93 -3.08 12.87 7.73
N ILE A 94 -3.95 13.85 7.81
CA ILE A 94 -4.91 14.12 6.74
C ILE A 94 -4.35 15.27 5.92
N LEU A 95 -4.21 15.04 4.63
CA LEU A 95 -3.64 16.01 3.71
C LEU A 95 -4.71 16.45 2.74
N LYS A 96 -4.83 17.75 2.52
CA LYS A 96 -5.88 18.29 1.67
C LYS A 96 -5.35 19.45 0.86
N GLU A 97 -5.43 19.36 -0.45
CA GLU A 97 -5.15 20.53 -1.26
C GLU A 97 -6.46 21.27 -1.54
N ASP A 98 -6.35 22.53 -1.92
CA ASP A 98 -7.52 23.43 -1.94
C ASP A 98 -8.72 22.90 -2.70
N ARG A 99 -8.54 22.24 -3.81
CA ARG A 99 -9.65 21.76 -4.62
C ARG A 99 -9.63 20.27 -4.85
N GLY A 100 -8.88 19.56 -4.00
CA GLY A 100 -8.78 18.11 -4.10
C GLY A 100 -9.51 17.42 -2.97
N ASP A 101 -9.67 16.13 -3.11
CA ASP A 101 -10.21 15.31 -2.04
C ASP A 101 -9.14 15.08 -0.98
N PRO A 102 -9.52 14.99 0.30
CA PRO A 102 -8.53 14.71 1.34
C PRO A 102 -7.92 13.32 1.19
N LEU A 103 -6.64 13.23 1.52
CA LEU A 103 -5.90 11.97 1.55
C LEU A 103 -5.45 11.72 2.99
N VAL A 104 -5.17 10.48 3.32
CA VAL A 104 -4.67 10.15 4.65
C VAL A 104 -3.39 9.35 4.55
N THR A 105 -2.43 9.67 5.43
CA THR A 105 -1.20 8.90 5.57
C THR A 105 -1.19 8.31 6.96
N ILE A 106 -1.05 6.99 7.07
CA ILE A 106 -0.93 6.30 8.34
C ILE A 106 0.20 5.28 8.21
N ARG A 107 0.65 4.75 9.35
CA ARG A 107 1.65 3.69 9.33
C ARG A 107 1.04 2.45 8.71
N TYR A 108 1.80 1.75 7.90
CA TYR A 108 1.29 0.55 7.22
C TYR A 108 0.85 -0.52 8.22
N HIS A 109 1.58 -0.67 9.33
CA HIS A 109 1.17 -1.59 10.39
C HIS A 109 -0.23 -1.26 10.94
N ASP A 110 -0.49 0.02 11.15
CA ASP A 110 -1.81 0.45 11.66
C ASP A 110 -2.90 0.17 10.64
N PHE A 111 -2.62 0.42 9.37
CA PHE A 111 -3.57 0.12 8.31
C PHE A 111 -3.92 -1.38 8.29
N LEU A 112 -2.90 -2.24 8.35
CA LEU A 112 -3.12 -3.69 8.34
C LEU A 112 -3.90 -4.14 9.58
N SER A 113 -3.61 -3.53 10.71
CA SER A 113 -4.34 -3.81 11.95
C SER A 113 -5.82 -3.45 11.81
N LEU A 114 -6.11 -2.30 11.19
CA LEU A 114 -7.50 -1.90 10.93
C LEU A 114 -8.20 -2.92 10.03
N LEU A 115 -7.52 -3.39 8.98
CA LEU A 115 -8.12 -4.37 8.08
C LEU A 115 -8.48 -5.65 8.80
N THR A 116 -7.63 -6.14 9.69
CA THR A 116 -7.92 -7.37 10.42
C THR A 116 -9.07 -7.21 11.39
N ARG A 117 -9.29 -6.00 11.93
CA ARG A 117 -10.40 -5.75 12.86
C ARG A 117 -11.72 -5.56 12.14
N ILE A 118 -11.70 -4.86 11.03
CA ILE A 118 -12.92 -4.56 10.29
C ILE A 118 -13.45 -5.79 9.59
N THR A 119 -12.57 -6.63 9.07
CA THR A 119 -12.96 -7.78 8.27
C THR A 119 -13.01 -9.08 9.04
N GLY A 120 -12.49 -9.07 10.24
CA GLY A 120 -12.45 -10.29 11.08
C GLY A 120 -13.67 -10.45 12.01
#